data_0282b844eaf2511348ace997d0487bed
#
_entry.id   0282b844eaf2511348ace997d0487bed
#
_cell.length_a   1.000
_cell.length_b   1.000
_cell.length_c   1.000
_cell.angle_alpha   90.00
_cell.angle_beta   90.00
_cell.angle_gamma   90.00
#
_symmetry.space_group_name_H-M   'P 1'
#
loop_
_entity.id
_entity.type
_entity.pdbx_description
1 polymer ?
#
loop_
_entity_poly.entity_id
_entity_poly.type
_entity_poly.pdbx_seq_one_letter_code
_entity_poly.pdbx_strand_id
1 'polypeptide(L)'
;MKRVLFALLVATACVPALADLALATAKNCMACHAIDKKLVGPSYKDVAAKYAGQKDAADKLAVKIMKGGSGVWGPVPMPANTQVNEAEAKKLATWVLSLK
;
A
#
# COMPACT_ATOMS: atom_id res chain seq x y z
N MET A 1 -21.28 -19.93 45.16
CA MET A 1 -21.57 -18.94 44.12
C MET A 1 -20.46 -18.98 43.07
N LYS A 2 -20.74 -19.52 41.93
CA LYS A 2 -19.80 -19.58 40.85
C LYS A 2 -19.84 -18.25 40.08
N ARG A 3 -18.79 -17.43 40.20
CA ARG A 3 -18.62 -16.26 39.36
C ARG A 3 -18.07 -16.72 38.02
N VAL A 4 -18.93 -16.74 37.02
CA VAL A 4 -18.50 -16.94 35.64
C VAL A 4 -17.90 -15.64 35.17
N LEU A 5 -16.56 -15.58 35.13
CA LEU A 5 -15.83 -14.51 34.45
C LEU A 5 -15.94 -14.78 32.96
N PHE A 6 -16.85 -14.07 32.29
CA PHE A 6 -16.79 -13.94 30.85
C PHE A 6 -15.61 -13.04 30.51
N ALA A 7 -14.50 -13.65 30.16
CA ALA A 7 -13.46 -12.94 29.45
C ALA A 7 -14.02 -12.62 28.06
N LEU A 8 -14.46 -11.38 27.87
CA LEU A 8 -14.79 -10.89 26.56
C LEU A 8 -13.47 -10.79 25.81
N LEU A 9 -13.16 -11.80 25.01
CA LEU A 9 -12.08 -11.71 24.02
C LEU A 9 -12.58 -10.77 22.95
N VAL A 10 -12.27 -9.49 23.08
CA VAL A 10 -12.44 -8.57 21.98
C VAL A 10 -11.33 -8.89 20.99
N ALA A 11 -11.64 -9.77 20.04
CA ALA A 11 -10.81 -9.90 18.87
C ALA A 11 -10.93 -8.59 18.09
N THR A 12 -10.02 -7.66 18.34
CA THR A 12 -9.79 -6.55 17.42
C THR A 12 -9.26 -7.16 16.14
N ALA A 13 -10.17 -7.44 15.21
CA ALA A 13 -9.77 -7.73 13.86
C ALA A 13 -9.17 -6.45 13.28
N CYS A 14 -7.86 -6.30 13.47
CA CYS A 14 -7.11 -5.33 12.72
C CYS A 14 -7.14 -5.81 11.28
N VAL A 15 -7.84 -5.08 10.38
CA VAL A 15 -7.85 -5.36 8.95
C VAL A 15 -7.05 -4.26 8.24
N PRO A 16 -5.71 -4.19 8.45
CA PRO A 16 -4.87 -3.15 7.85
C PRO A 16 -4.99 -3.15 6.34
N ALA A 17 -5.12 -4.33 5.74
CA ALA A 17 -5.24 -4.49 4.29
C ALA A 17 -6.46 -3.79 3.71
N LEU A 18 -7.64 -3.86 4.38
CA LEU A 18 -8.85 -3.17 3.91
C LEU A 18 -8.76 -1.66 4.12
N ALA A 19 -8.19 -1.21 5.24
CA ALA A 19 -8.00 0.21 5.52
C ALA A 19 -7.03 0.84 4.51
N ASP A 20 -5.97 0.14 4.12
CA ASP A 20 -4.97 0.63 3.18
C ASP A 20 -5.48 0.59 1.74
N LEU A 21 -6.28 -0.40 1.37
CA LEU A 21 -6.98 -0.43 0.09
C LEU A 21 -7.96 0.75 0.00
N ALA A 22 -8.69 1.05 1.06
CA ALA A 22 -9.59 2.21 1.12
C ALA A 22 -8.81 3.51 0.94
N LEU A 23 -7.65 3.65 1.56
CA LEU A 23 -6.77 4.81 1.39
C LEU A 23 -6.28 4.91 -0.06
N ALA A 24 -5.79 3.83 -0.65
CA ALA A 24 -5.35 3.80 -2.04
C ALA A 24 -6.49 4.21 -2.99
N THR A 25 -7.68 3.73 -2.75
CA THR A 25 -8.87 4.08 -3.53
C THR A 25 -9.22 5.57 -3.38
N ALA A 26 -9.21 6.08 -2.16
CA ALA A 26 -9.51 7.49 -1.87
C ALA A 26 -8.48 8.44 -2.49
N LYS A 27 -7.24 8.01 -2.65
CA LYS A 27 -6.16 8.80 -3.25
C LYS A 27 -5.99 8.55 -4.76
N ASN A 28 -6.93 7.88 -5.40
CA ASN A 28 -6.96 7.59 -6.84
C ASN A 28 -5.85 6.67 -7.36
N CYS A 29 -5.18 5.94 -6.51
CA CYS A 29 -4.13 5.01 -6.91
C CYS A 29 -4.68 3.89 -7.80
N MET A 30 -5.90 3.45 -7.52
CA MET A 30 -6.55 2.34 -8.22
C MET A 30 -7.05 2.70 -9.63
N ALA A 31 -6.94 3.96 -10.04
CA ALA A 31 -7.17 4.35 -11.44
C ALA A 31 -6.10 3.80 -12.39
N CYS A 32 -4.87 3.64 -11.89
CA CYS A 32 -3.72 3.17 -12.67
C CYS A 32 -3.13 1.85 -12.19
N HIS A 33 -3.43 1.44 -10.98
CA HIS A 33 -2.92 0.21 -10.37
C HIS A 33 -4.05 -0.75 -9.99
N ALA A 34 -3.74 -2.04 -10.03
CA ALA A 34 -4.54 -3.10 -9.41
C ALA A 34 -3.63 -3.96 -8.54
N ILE A 35 -4.24 -4.78 -7.69
CA ILE A 35 -3.47 -5.62 -6.75
C ILE A 35 -2.70 -6.70 -7.51
N ASP A 36 -3.33 -7.37 -8.46
CA ASP A 36 -2.81 -8.58 -9.09
C ASP A 36 -2.73 -8.55 -10.62
N LYS A 37 -2.99 -7.41 -11.23
CA LYS A 37 -2.86 -7.26 -12.70
C LYS A 37 -2.31 -5.89 -13.07
N LYS A 38 -1.63 -5.85 -14.21
CA LYS A 38 -1.16 -4.61 -14.81
C LYS A 38 -2.33 -3.84 -15.41
N LEU A 39 -2.41 -2.56 -15.12
CA LEU A 39 -3.25 -1.57 -15.80
C LEU A 39 -2.36 -0.55 -16.51
N VAL A 40 -2.50 0.71 -16.21
CA VAL A 40 -1.55 1.74 -16.66
C VAL A 40 -0.20 1.57 -15.96
N GLY A 41 -0.23 1.36 -14.64
CA GLY A 41 0.93 1.03 -13.83
C GLY A 41 1.06 -0.46 -13.55
N PRO A 42 2.18 -0.89 -12.95
CA PRO A 42 2.38 -2.28 -12.57
C PRO A 42 1.38 -2.72 -11.50
N SER A 43 1.14 -4.02 -11.42
CA SER A 43 0.38 -4.58 -10.30
C SER A 43 1.13 -4.36 -8.99
N TYR A 44 0.42 -4.21 -7.90
CA TYR A 44 1.06 -4.05 -6.58
C TYR A 44 1.82 -5.31 -6.16
N LYS A 45 1.37 -6.49 -6.56
CA LYS A 45 2.11 -7.73 -6.31
C LYS A 45 3.45 -7.76 -7.04
N ASP A 46 3.52 -7.25 -8.25
CA ASP A 46 4.78 -7.13 -8.99
C ASP A 46 5.71 -6.11 -8.35
N VAL A 47 5.17 -5.00 -7.85
CA VAL A 47 5.96 -4.02 -7.10
C VAL A 47 6.54 -4.65 -5.84
N ALA A 48 5.72 -5.37 -5.07
CA ALA A 48 6.18 -6.07 -3.88
C ALA A 48 7.28 -7.09 -4.20
N ALA A 49 7.14 -7.85 -5.27
CA ALA A 49 8.13 -8.82 -5.70
C ALA A 49 9.45 -8.17 -6.10
N LYS A 50 9.39 -7.06 -6.84
CA LYS A 50 10.58 -6.33 -7.29
C LYS A 50 11.41 -5.78 -6.13
N TYR A 51 10.75 -5.28 -5.10
CA TYR A 51 11.40 -4.66 -3.95
C TYR A 51 11.58 -5.58 -2.74
N ALA A 52 11.23 -6.86 -2.88
CA ALA A 52 11.38 -7.84 -1.81
C ALA A 52 12.83 -7.90 -1.31
N GLY A 53 13.01 -7.89 0.02
CA GLY A 53 14.33 -7.96 0.64
C GLY A 53 15.12 -6.64 0.68
N GLN A 54 14.61 -5.56 0.09
CA GLN A 54 15.24 -4.25 0.18
C GLN A 54 14.81 -3.53 1.46
N LYS A 55 15.75 -3.18 2.32
CA LYS A 55 15.47 -2.58 3.64
C LYS A 55 14.83 -1.19 3.56
N ASP A 56 15.17 -0.43 2.53
CA ASP A 56 14.72 0.94 2.34
C ASP A 56 13.59 1.07 1.31
N ALA A 57 13.00 -0.05 0.91
CA ALA A 57 11.97 -0.08 -0.13
C ALA A 57 10.75 0.79 0.23
N ALA A 58 10.27 0.73 1.48
CA ALA A 58 9.12 1.53 1.91
C ALA A 58 9.39 3.03 1.77
N ASP A 59 10.57 3.50 2.16
CA ASP A 59 10.95 4.90 2.05
C ASP A 59 11.11 5.32 0.59
N LYS A 60 11.73 4.50 -0.24
CA LYS A 60 11.86 4.75 -1.68
C LYS A 60 10.51 4.83 -2.38
N LEU A 61 9.63 3.89 -2.09
CA LEU A 61 8.28 3.87 -2.68
C LEU A 61 7.43 5.03 -2.19
N ALA A 62 7.56 5.43 -0.93
CA ALA A 62 6.87 6.61 -0.41
C ALA A 62 7.26 7.88 -1.18
N VAL A 63 8.54 8.07 -1.45
CA VAL A 63 9.03 9.19 -2.28
C VAL A 63 8.47 9.08 -3.70
N LYS A 64 8.45 7.89 -4.27
CA LYS A 64 7.89 7.65 -5.61
C LYS A 64 6.40 7.99 -5.68
N ILE A 65 5.64 7.66 -4.66
CA ILE A 65 4.22 8.00 -4.57
C ILE A 65 4.03 9.52 -4.55
N MET A 66 4.78 10.22 -3.74
CA MET A 66 4.64 11.68 -3.60
C MET A 66 5.14 12.45 -4.82
N LYS A 67 6.26 12.04 -5.39
CA LYS A 67 6.96 12.80 -6.44
C LYS A 67 6.75 12.24 -7.84
N GLY A 68 6.24 11.01 -7.96
CA GLY A 68 6.10 10.34 -9.25
C GLY A 68 7.43 9.92 -9.85
N GLY A 69 7.41 9.58 -11.12
CA GLY A 69 8.60 9.20 -11.89
C GLY A 69 8.27 8.27 -13.03
N SER A 70 9.30 7.87 -13.76
CA SER A 70 9.18 6.96 -14.91
C SER A 70 10.48 6.15 -15.07
N GLY A 71 10.45 5.16 -15.95
CA GLY A 71 11.62 4.39 -16.36
C GLY A 71 11.81 3.07 -15.65
N VAL A 72 11.41 2.93 -14.38
CA VAL A 72 11.55 1.66 -13.64
C VAL A 72 10.63 0.58 -14.21
N TRP A 73 9.43 0.97 -14.61
CA TRP A 73 8.38 0.08 -15.15
C TRP A 73 8.04 0.39 -16.60
N GLY A 74 8.91 1.11 -17.29
CA GLY A 74 8.70 1.52 -18.66
C GLY A 74 8.55 3.04 -18.82
N PRO A 75 8.18 3.51 -20.02
CA PRO A 75 8.18 4.94 -20.35
C PRO A 75 6.96 5.71 -19.83
N VAL A 76 5.89 5.03 -19.42
CA VAL A 76 4.68 5.69 -18.92
C VAL A 76 4.97 6.29 -17.55
N PRO A 77 4.84 7.63 -17.39
CA PRO A 77 5.14 8.26 -16.13
C PRO A 77 4.03 8.03 -15.11
N MET A 78 4.42 7.81 -13.86
CA MET A 78 3.54 7.94 -12.72
C MET A 78 3.52 9.42 -12.29
N PRO A 79 2.36 10.08 -12.27
CA PRO A 79 2.31 11.47 -11.85
C PRO A 79 2.57 11.61 -10.35
N ALA A 80 3.04 12.78 -9.94
CA ALA A 80 3.16 13.11 -8.53
C ALA A 80 1.78 13.12 -7.86
N ASN A 81 1.67 12.51 -6.69
CA ASN A 81 0.43 12.48 -5.92
C ASN A 81 0.45 13.57 -4.84
N THR A 82 0.14 14.79 -5.22
CA THR A 82 0.16 15.96 -4.33
C THR A 82 -0.89 15.90 -3.23
N GLN A 83 -1.91 15.07 -3.38
CA GLN A 83 -2.96 14.80 -2.41
C GLN A 83 -2.55 13.84 -1.29
N VAL A 84 -1.36 13.23 -1.40
CA VAL A 84 -0.84 12.26 -0.44
C VAL A 84 0.26 12.92 0.39
N ASN A 85 0.14 12.90 1.70
CA ASN A 85 1.19 13.36 2.59
C ASN A 85 2.23 12.25 2.85
N GLU A 86 3.32 12.60 3.53
CA GLU A 86 4.42 11.66 3.79
C GLU A 86 3.98 10.44 4.61
N ALA A 87 3.17 10.65 5.65
CA ALA A 87 2.67 9.55 6.49
C ALA A 87 1.76 8.60 5.69
N GLU A 88 0.90 9.13 4.87
CA GLU A 88 0.03 8.36 3.98
C GLU A 88 0.84 7.62 2.92
N ALA A 89 1.82 8.27 2.32
CA ALA A 89 2.69 7.64 1.33
C ALA A 89 3.46 6.46 1.92
N LYS A 90 3.98 6.61 3.12
CA LYS A 90 4.69 5.54 3.83
C LYS A 90 3.77 4.37 4.20
N LYS A 91 2.56 4.67 4.62
CA LYS A 91 1.53 3.67 4.90
C LYS A 91 1.15 2.88 3.64
N LEU A 92 0.92 3.56 2.53
CA LEU A 92 0.63 2.94 1.24
C LEU A 92 1.79 2.08 0.75
N ALA A 93 3.01 2.58 0.82
CA ALA A 93 4.21 1.85 0.42
C ALA A 93 4.37 0.56 1.24
N THR A 94 4.21 0.63 2.54
CA THR A 94 4.30 -0.52 3.44
C THR A 94 3.22 -1.55 3.11
N TRP A 95 2.01 -1.11 2.85
CA TRP A 95 0.93 -1.99 2.45
C TRP A 95 1.21 -2.70 1.12
N VAL A 96 1.63 -1.96 0.10
CA VAL A 96 1.99 -2.54 -1.21
C VAL A 96 3.05 -3.61 -1.05
N LEU A 97 4.10 -3.34 -0.26
CA LEU A 97 5.18 -4.29 -0.02
C LEU A 97 4.75 -5.54 0.75
N SER A 98 3.62 -5.50 1.44
CA SER A 98 3.05 -6.66 2.14
C SER A 98 2.27 -7.61 1.24
N LEU A 99 1.95 -7.22 0.03
CA LEU A 99 1.15 -8.02 -0.89
C LEU A 99 1.99 -9.15 -1.52
N LYS A 100 1.37 -10.30 -1.63
CA LYS A 100 2.02 -11.51 -2.17
C LYS A 100 1.22 -12.13 -3.28
#